data_6edd72d4aa33d66ee416bede3371d3ec
#
_entry.id   6edd72d4aa33d66ee416bede3371d3ec
#
_cell.length_a   1.000
_cell.length_b   1.000
_cell.length_c   1.000
_cell.angle_alpha   90.00
_cell.angle_beta   90.00
_cell.angle_gamma   90.00
#
_symmetry.space_group_name_H-M   'P 1'
#
loop_
_entity.id
_entity.type
_entity.pdbx_description
1 polymer ?
#
loop_
_entity_poly.entity_id
_entity_poly.type
_entity_poly.pdbx_seq_one_letter_code
_entity_poly.pdbx_strand_id
1 'polypeptide(L)'
;MLTWNDIVKFATDGNPDPDCEVRKSEDEWRKQLTPEQFHVTRQHGTERPFSSGMCELFEPGKYACVCCDALLFDAGEKFDSGTGWPSFTQPAKDNAVSYHGDNTMGMSRIETLCNSCEAHLGHVFPDGPPPSGLRYCMNAVALKKVEEIDAVATFGGGCYWCTEAVFRSVKGVSAVRSGFSDGEAADPTYKEVCTGETGYAEVIQINYDPKVVSYGELLRIHMGTHYPTTLNAQGADMGTQYRSIILYRSNQERQIAEDLLEEISDTFDSDIVTVVKDFDRFFPAPEEHDDYYNRNPNQGYCQAVISPKIAKFRRTFQYLLSPEK
;
A
#
# COMPACT_ATOMS: atom_id res chain seq x y z
N MET A 1 -0.61 13.78 8.44
CA MET A 1 0.81 14.09 8.75
C MET A 1 0.86 14.70 10.15
N LEU A 2 1.59 14.07 11.07
CA LEU A 2 1.77 14.55 12.43
C LEU A 2 2.76 15.71 12.48
N THR A 3 2.54 16.60 13.43
CA THR A 3 3.41 17.74 13.76
C THR A 3 3.94 17.60 15.20
N TRP A 4 4.94 18.42 15.59
CA TRP A 4 5.44 18.41 16.96
C TRP A 4 4.35 18.70 18.01
N ASN A 5 3.39 19.56 17.68
CA ASN A 5 2.28 19.86 18.59
C ASN A 5 1.37 18.65 18.81
N ASP A 6 1.15 17.83 17.79
CA ASP A 6 0.39 16.58 17.91
C ASP A 6 1.12 15.60 18.82
N ILE A 7 2.45 15.46 18.65
CA ILE A 7 3.29 14.58 19.48
C ILE A 7 3.23 14.99 20.97
N VAL A 8 3.38 16.29 21.25
CA VAL A 8 3.29 16.82 22.61
C VAL A 8 1.89 16.57 23.19
N LYS A 9 0.84 16.79 22.41
CA LYS A 9 -0.53 16.52 22.83
C LYS A 9 -0.75 15.04 23.14
N PHE A 10 -0.30 14.12 22.30
CA PHE A 10 -0.41 12.69 22.57
C PHE A 10 0.35 12.28 23.83
N ALA A 11 1.54 12.83 24.07
CA ALA A 11 2.31 12.53 25.27
C ALA A 11 1.71 13.10 26.56
N THR A 12 0.82 14.12 26.50
CA THR A 12 0.20 14.77 27.67
C THR A 12 -1.25 14.36 27.88
N ASP A 13 -2.04 14.30 26.83
CA ASP A 13 -3.51 14.12 26.89
C ASP A 13 -3.94 12.66 26.66
N GLY A 14 -3.04 11.83 26.11
CA GLY A 14 -3.25 10.42 25.79
C GLY A 14 -3.04 10.10 24.32
N ASN A 15 -2.54 8.89 24.06
CA ASN A 15 -2.27 8.37 22.73
C ASN A 15 -3.55 7.90 22.02
N PRO A 16 -3.57 7.87 20.67
CA PRO A 16 -4.65 7.24 19.92
C PRO A 16 -4.71 5.73 20.22
N ASP A 17 -5.90 5.15 20.11
CA ASP A 17 -6.09 3.71 20.33
C ASP A 17 -5.33 2.89 19.26
N PRO A 18 -4.66 1.79 19.65
CA PRO A 18 -3.99 0.90 18.71
C PRO A 18 -5.02 0.10 17.87
N ASP A 19 -4.65 -0.25 16.64
CA ASP A 19 -5.48 -1.14 15.81
C ASP A 19 -5.62 -2.54 16.43
N CYS A 20 -4.62 -2.99 17.19
CA CYS A 20 -4.57 -4.29 17.87
C CYS A 20 -3.65 -4.21 19.08
N GLU A 21 -4.05 -4.82 20.19
CA GLU A 21 -3.20 -5.00 21.38
C GLU A 21 -2.56 -6.39 21.41
N VAL A 22 -1.25 -6.44 21.66
CA VAL A 22 -0.48 -7.68 21.84
C VAL A 22 0.13 -7.68 23.23
N ARG A 23 -0.41 -8.51 24.11
CA ARG A 23 0.08 -8.68 25.49
C ARG A 23 0.69 -10.06 25.65
N LYS A 24 1.91 -10.11 26.14
CA LYS A 24 2.63 -11.34 26.50
C LYS A 24 3.36 -11.14 27.82
N SER A 25 3.60 -12.22 28.55
CA SER A 25 4.43 -12.21 29.75
C SER A 25 5.91 -11.95 29.41
N GLU A 26 6.67 -11.55 30.40
CA GLU A 26 8.12 -11.35 30.25
C GLU A 26 8.84 -12.60 29.77
N ASP A 27 8.45 -13.78 30.28
CA ASP A 27 9.02 -15.07 29.88
C ASP A 27 8.72 -15.43 28.41
N GLU A 28 7.54 -15.07 27.90
CA GLU A 28 7.19 -15.27 26.49
C GLU A 28 7.99 -14.34 25.59
N TRP A 29 8.19 -13.08 25.99
CA TRP A 29 9.07 -12.16 25.28
C TRP A 29 10.52 -12.63 25.28
N ARG A 30 11.05 -13.14 26.41
CA ARG A 30 12.41 -13.68 26.49
C ARG A 30 12.64 -14.89 25.59
N LYS A 31 11.62 -15.71 25.36
CA LYS A 31 11.70 -16.86 24.45
C LYS A 31 11.67 -16.45 22.97
N GLN A 32 11.01 -15.35 22.67
CA GLN A 32 10.83 -14.88 21.28
C GLN A 32 11.98 -13.99 20.81
N LEU A 33 12.53 -13.15 21.70
CA LEU A 33 13.48 -12.10 21.37
C LEU A 33 14.92 -12.55 21.68
N THR A 34 15.88 -12.02 20.91
CA THR A 34 17.29 -12.13 21.30
C THR A 34 17.55 -11.34 22.59
N PRO A 35 18.63 -11.60 23.33
CA PRO A 35 18.97 -10.83 24.53
C PRO A 35 19.06 -9.31 24.28
N GLU A 36 19.61 -8.91 23.13
CA GLU A 36 19.73 -7.50 22.75
C GLU A 36 18.37 -6.88 22.41
N GLN A 37 17.54 -7.57 21.63
CA GLN A 37 16.17 -7.14 21.34
C GLN A 37 15.36 -7.00 22.62
N PHE A 38 15.44 -7.96 23.52
CA PHE A 38 14.76 -7.92 24.81
C PHE A 38 15.24 -6.73 25.67
N HIS A 39 16.56 -6.53 25.75
CA HIS A 39 17.13 -5.40 26.49
C HIS A 39 16.61 -4.05 25.96
N VAL A 40 16.62 -3.84 24.64
CA VAL A 40 16.17 -2.58 24.04
C VAL A 40 14.65 -2.43 24.17
N THR A 41 13.89 -3.44 23.78
CA THR A 41 12.43 -3.29 23.63
C THR A 41 11.63 -3.45 24.91
N ARG A 42 12.15 -4.17 25.91
CA ARG A 42 11.45 -4.49 27.17
C ARG A 42 12.09 -3.90 28.42
N GLN A 43 13.37 -3.47 28.32
CA GLN A 43 14.09 -2.86 29.42
C GLN A 43 14.53 -1.42 29.13
N HIS A 44 13.95 -0.79 28.10
CA HIS A 44 14.24 0.60 27.68
C HIS A 44 15.73 0.86 27.41
N GLY A 45 16.44 -0.15 26.88
CA GLY A 45 17.83 -0.01 26.48
C GLY A 45 18.00 0.80 25.19
N THR A 46 19.24 1.14 24.88
CA THR A 46 19.59 1.80 23.62
C THR A 46 20.78 1.08 23.00
N GLU A 47 20.71 0.74 21.72
CA GLU A 47 21.83 0.17 20.97
C GLU A 47 22.91 1.22 20.74
N ARG A 48 24.14 0.80 20.40
CA ARG A 48 25.22 1.73 20.05
C ARG A 48 24.92 2.41 18.70
N PRO A 49 25.30 3.70 18.53
CA PRO A 49 25.18 4.33 17.22
C PRO A 49 26.05 3.58 16.20
N PHE A 50 25.58 3.50 14.96
CA PHE A 50 26.25 2.80 13.84
C PHE A 50 26.47 1.30 14.08
N SER A 51 25.70 0.66 14.98
CA SER A 51 25.79 -0.78 15.25
C SER A 51 25.09 -1.64 14.19
N SER A 52 24.26 -1.04 13.35
CA SER A 52 23.46 -1.72 12.33
C SER A 52 23.61 -1.08 10.96
N GLY A 53 23.70 -1.90 9.90
CA GLY A 53 23.63 -1.44 8.51
C GLY A 53 22.24 -0.90 8.12
N MET A 54 21.23 -1.00 8.99
CA MET A 54 19.90 -0.46 8.73
C MET A 54 19.90 1.07 8.54
N CYS A 55 20.90 1.79 9.09
CA CYS A 55 21.05 3.23 8.90
C CYS A 55 21.24 3.59 7.43
N GLU A 56 21.99 2.78 6.69
CA GLU A 56 22.38 2.99 5.28
C GLU A 56 21.40 2.33 4.29
N LEU A 57 20.38 1.60 4.79
CA LEU A 57 19.46 0.84 3.99
C LEU A 57 18.25 1.69 3.59
N PHE A 58 18.25 2.22 2.36
CA PHE A 58 17.18 3.08 1.80
C PHE A 58 16.34 2.40 0.71
N GLU A 59 16.43 1.08 0.59
CA GLU A 59 15.57 0.32 -0.33
C GLU A 59 14.10 0.41 0.09
N PRO A 60 13.16 0.38 -0.88
CA PRO A 60 11.74 0.32 -0.60
C PRO A 60 11.37 -0.79 0.39
N GLY A 61 10.26 -0.63 1.08
CA GLY A 61 9.76 -1.60 2.06
C GLY A 61 9.26 -0.91 3.31
N LYS A 62 8.84 -1.71 4.27
CA LYS A 62 8.27 -1.24 5.54
C LYS A 62 9.10 -1.73 6.71
N TYR A 63 8.96 -1.05 7.84
CA TYR A 63 9.62 -1.41 9.08
C TYR A 63 8.56 -1.77 10.10
N ALA A 64 8.59 -3.01 10.58
CA ALA A 64 7.68 -3.53 11.58
C ALA A 64 8.36 -3.67 12.95
N CYS A 65 7.57 -3.73 14.00
CA CYS A 65 8.03 -4.01 15.35
C CYS A 65 8.60 -5.44 15.44
N VAL A 66 9.80 -5.58 15.95
CA VAL A 66 10.44 -6.90 16.12
C VAL A 66 9.67 -7.80 17.09
N CYS A 67 8.89 -7.22 18.01
CA CYS A 67 8.13 -7.94 19.02
C CYS A 67 6.79 -8.50 18.51
N CYS A 68 6.01 -7.72 17.78
CA CYS A 68 4.60 -8.05 17.48
C CYS A 68 4.23 -7.95 16.00
N ASP A 69 5.18 -7.62 15.13
CA ASP A 69 4.98 -7.48 13.69
C ASP A 69 4.08 -6.30 13.25
N ALA A 70 3.63 -5.45 14.20
CA ALA A 70 2.90 -4.25 13.88
C ALA A 70 3.73 -3.33 12.97
N LEU A 71 3.12 -2.82 11.90
CA LEU A 71 3.77 -1.89 11.00
C LEU A 71 4.03 -0.55 11.69
N LEU A 72 5.26 -0.05 11.64
CA LEU A 72 5.67 1.15 12.34
C LEU A 72 6.05 2.30 11.42
N PHE A 73 6.87 2.04 10.37
CA PHE A 73 7.38 3.07 9.47
C PHE A 73 7.43 2.57 8.02
N ASP A 74 7.43 3.51 7.09
CA ASP A 74 7.67 3.26 5.68
C ASP A 74 9.09 3.72 5.29
N ALA A 75 9.72 3.01 4.36
CA ALA A 75 11.04 3.40 3.85
C ALA A 75 11.02 4.73 3.10
N GLY A 76 9.87 5.13 2.54
CA GLY A 76 9.68 6.44 1.91
C GLY A 76 9.81 7.62 2.88
N GLU A 77 9.56 7.39 4.18
CA GLU A 77 9.71 8.38 5.25
C GLU A 77 11.10 8.35 5.91
N LYS A 78 12.00 7.46 5.45
CA LYS A 78 13.35 7.31 6.01
C LYS A 78 14.33 8.30 5.43
N PHE A 79 15.18 8.88 6.28
CA PHE A 79 16.23 9.79 5.87
C PHE A 79 17.53 9.57 6.65
N ASP A 80 18.66 10.01 6.09
CA ASP A 80 19.94 10.01 6.79
C ASP A 80 20.03 11.24 7.72
N SER A 81 20.00 10.97 9.02
CA SER A 81 20.15 12.00 10.05
C SER A 81 21.61 12.19 10.53
N GLY A 82 22.52 11.34 10.10
CA GLY A 82 23.92 11.34 10.57
C GLY A 82 24.10 10.90 12.03
N THR A 83 23.02 10.50 12.73
CA THR A 83 23.07 10.19 14.18
C THR A 83 23.54 8.75 14.49
N GLY A 84 23.57 7.87 13.50
CA GLY A 84 23.94 6.47 13.65
C GLY A 84 22.78 5.54 14.05
N TRP A 85 21.55 6.05 14.00
CA TRP A 85 20.30 5.28 14.18
C TRP A 85 19.35 5.51 13.00
N PRO A 86 18.54 4.50 12.62
CA PRO A 86 17.50 4.69 11.61
C PRO A 86 16.57 5.85 11.98
N SER A 87 16.36 6.77 11.05
CA SER A 87 15.57 7.98 11.27
C SER A 87 14.46 8.12 10.24
N PHE A 88 13.25 8.49 10.71
CA PHE A 88 12.04 8.63 9.89
C PHE A 88 11.34 9.96 10.16
N THR A 89 10.61 10.48 9.16
CA THR A 89 9.86 11.74 9.28
C THR A 89 8.45 11.56 9.82
N GLN A 90 7.85 10.36 9.60
CA GLN A 90 6.49 10.02 10.03
C GLN A 90 6.38 8.54 10.36
N PRO A 91 5.45 8.12 11.24
CA PRO A 91 5.05 6.73 11.35
C PRO A 91 4.19 6.32 10.15
N ALA A 92 4.06 5.02 9.90
CA ALA A 92 3.24 4.47 8.82
C ALA A 92 1.74 4.78 8.96
N LYS A 93 1.27 5.00 10.20
CA LYS A 93 -0.06 5.47 10.57
C LYS A 93 0.06 6.33 11.83
N ASP A 94 -0.86 7.26 12.02
CA ASP A 94 -0.85 8.18 13.18
C ASP A 94 -0.94 7.44 14.53
N ASN A 95 -1.51 6.23 14.55
CA ASN A 95 -1.63 5.35 15.71
C ASN A 95 -0.63 4.18 15.74
N ALA A 96 0.39 4.16 14.88
CA ALA A 96 1.38 3.07 14.87
C ALA A 96 2.31 3.09 16.10
N VAL A 97 2.60 4.28 16.61
CA VAL A 97 3.46 4.51 17.79
C VAL A 97 2.74 5.31 18.85
N SER A 98 3.09 5.08 20.11
CA SER A 98 2.64 5.89 21.26
C SER A 98 3.79 6.72 21.80
N TYR A 99 3.45 7.84 22.46
CA TYR A 99 4.35 8.91 22.89
C TYR A 99 4.28 9.08 24.39
N HIS A 100 5.45 9.12 25.05
CA HIS A 100 5.56 9.21 26.51
C HIS A 100 6.67 10.19 26.90
N GLY A 101 6.41 11.01 27.91
CA GLY A 101 7.45 11.90 28.42
C GLY A 101 8.59 11.13 29.09
N ASP A 102 9.83 11.39 28.67
CA ASP A 102 11.04 10.81 29.25
C ASP A 102 11.92 11.92 29.82
N ASN A 103 12.05 11.95 31.16
CA ASN A 103 12.87 12.91 31.89
C ASN A 103 14.14 12.25 32.50
N THR A 104 14.55 11.10 31.99
CA THR A 104 15.74 10.40 32.48
C THR A 104 17.03 11.10 32.02
N MET A 105 18.14 10.84 32.71
CA MET A 105 19.46 11.41 32.42
C MET A 105 19.53 12.94 32.36
N GLY A 106 18.60 13.65 33.02
CA GLY A 106 18.55 15.11 33.05
C GLY A 106 18.16 15.78 31.74
N MET A 107 17.59 15.01 30.79
CA MET A 107 17.05 15.50 29.51
C MET A 107 15.53 15.35 29.50
N SER A 108 14.84 16.32 28.87
CA SER A 108 13.40 16.19 28.59
C SER A 108 13.21 15.79 27.14
N ARG A 109 12.71 14.57 26.92
CA ARG A 109 12.51 13.95 25.60
C ARG A 109 11.12 13.34 25.51
N ILE A 110 10.71 12.94 24.32
CA ILE A 110 9.52 12.13 24.12
C ILE A 110 9.97 10.75 23.61
N GLU A 111 9.76 9.74 24.45
CA GLU A 111 9.95 8.34 24.12
C GLU A 111 8.86 7.86 23.18
N THR A 112 9.20 6.97 22.25
CA THR A 112 8.26 6.33 21.35
C THR A 112 8.22 4.82 21.61
N LEU A 113 7.00 4.30 21.83
CA LEU A 113 6.76 2.86 21.97
C LEU A 113 5.92 2.36 20.80
N CYS A 114 6.00 1.07 20.51
CA CYS A 114 5.04 0.40 19.64
C CYS A 114 3.66 0.45 20.28
N ASN A 115 2.69 1.09 19.63
CA ASN A 115 1.36 1.29 20.22
C ASN A 115 0.59 -0.04 20.42
N SER A 116 0.96 -1.10 19.68
CA SER A 116 0.33 -2.42 19.82
C SER A 116 0.85 -3.27 20.97
N CYS A 117 2.16 -3.18 21.33
CA CYS A 117 2.75 -4.09 22.33
C CYS A 117 3.66 -3.39 23.35
N GLU A 118 3.71 -2.06 23.36
CA GLU A 118 4.51 -1.24 24.29
C GLU A 118 6.03 -1.51 24.22
N ALA A 119 6.53 -2.01 23.06
CA ALA A 119 7.96 -2.16 22.88
C ALA A 119 8.63 -0.78 22.76
N HIS A 120 9.69 -0.54 23.55
CA HIS A 120 10.52 0.64 23.38
C HIS A 120 11.16 0.63 22.00
N LEU A 121 10.97 1.74 21.24
CA LEU A 121 11.50 1.91 19.89
C LEU A 121 12.65 2.93 19.84
N GLY A 122 12.54 4.01 20.57
CA GLY A 122 13.47 5.12 20.57
C GLY A 122 12.81 6.42 21.01
N HIS A 123 13.16 7.54 20.37
CA HIS A 123 12.65 8.87 20.71
C HIS A 123 12.30 9.67 19.47
N VAL A 124 11.39 10.65 19.62
CA VAL A 124 11.06 11.61 18.57
C VAL A 124 11.53 13.02 18.96
N PHE A 125 12.02 13.76 17.96
CA PHE A 125 12.61 15.09 18.10
C PHE A 125 12.01 16.08 17.08
N PRO A 126 11.98 17.41 17.37
CA PRO A 126 11.49 18.44 16.47
C PRO A 126 12.59 19.01 15.56
N ASP A 127 13.59 18.23 15.20
CA ASP A 127 14.75 18.62 14.42
C ASP A 127 14.90 17.84 13.11
N GLY A 128 13.79 17.26 12.62
CA GLY A 128 13.73 16.55 11.35
C GLY A 128 13.57 17.47 10.14
N PRO A 129 13.63 16.91 8.92
CA PRO A 129 13.45 17.65 7.69
C PRO A 129 11.99 18.08 7.47
N PRO A 130 11.74 19.14 6.66
CA PRO A 130 10.39 19.47 6.23
C PRO A 130 9.80 18.31 5.38
N PRO A 131 8.46 18.19 5.30
CA PRO A 131 7.47 19.12 5.80
C PRO A 131 7.08 18.95 7.27
N SER A 132 7.31 17.78 7.90
CA SER A 132 6.88 17.51 9.27
C SER A 132 7.74 18.20 10.34
N GLY A 133 9.03 18.36 10.08
CA GLY A 133 10.02 18.80 11.06
C GLY A 133 10.29 17.75 12.14
N LEU A 134 9.79 16.51 12.00
CA LEU A 134 9.97 15.44 12.99
C LEU A 134 11.12 14.51 12.60
N ARG A 135 11.84 14.05 13.61
CA ARG A 135 12.84 12.99 13.50
C ARG A 135 12.55 11.89 14.52
N TYR A 136 12.02 10.78 14.04
CA TYR A 136 11.89 9.54 14.79
C TYR A 136 13.23 8.82 14.76
N CYS A 137 13.98 8.87 15.86
CA CYS A 137 15.29 8.23 16.00
C CYS A 137 15.11 6.87 16.68
N MET A 138 15.14 5.78 15.90
CA MET A 138 14.74 4.46 16.34
C MET A 138 15.92 3.52 16.50
N ASN A 139 15.86 2.63 17.51
CA ASN A 139 16.80 1.52 17.61
C ASN A 139 16.57 0.52 16.48
N ALA A 140 17.60 0.21 15.69
CA ALA A 140 17.52 -0.76 14.61
C ALA A 140 17.11 -2.14 15.10
N VAL A 141 17.59 -2.56 16.28
CA VAL A 141 17.27 -3.87 16.88
C VAL A 141 15.79 -3.98 17.29
N ALA A 142 15.07 -2.86 17.47
CA ALA A 142 13.63 -2.83 17.75
C ALA A 142 12.79 -2.98 16.48
N LEU A 143 13.40 -2.83 15.30
CA LEU A 143 12.76 -2.86 14.00
C LEU A 143 13.16 -4.13 13.24
N LYS A 144 12.25 -4.62 12.41
CA LYS A 144 12.59 -5.54 11.32
C LYS A 144 12.14 -4.93 10.00
N LYS A 145 13.02 -4.93 9.00
CA LYS A 145 12.61 -4.58 7.65
C LYS A 145 11.71 -5.69 7.10
N VAL A 146 10.52 -5.33 6.70
CA VAL A 146 9.62 -6.19 5.95
C VAL A 146 9.79 -5.77 4.49
N GLU A 147 10.28 -6.67 3.68
CA GLU A 147 10.28 -6.45 2.24
C GLU A 147 8.81 -6.36 1.82
N GLU A 148 8.43 -5.27 1.21
CA GLU A 148 7.16 -5.19 0.52
C GLU A 148 7.33 -6.02 -0.75
N ILE A 149 7.07 -7.33 -0.60
CA ILE A 149 7.24 -8.26 -1.71
C ILE A 149 6.22 -7.94 -2.78
N ASP A 150 5.04 -7.43 -2.37
CA ASP A 150 3.98 -7.05 -3.31
C ASP A 150 3.33 -5.71 -2.89
N ALA A 151 3.55 -4.70 -3.70
CA ALA A 151 2.70 -3.51 -3.69
C ALA A 151 1.31 -3.87 -4.28
N VAL A 152 0.28 -3.12 -3.92
CA VAL A 152 -1.10 -3.40 -4.37
C VAL A 152 -1.65 -2.22 -5.14
N ALA A 153 -1.96 -2.41 -6.42
CA ALA A 153 -2.71 -1.45 -7.23
C ALA A 153 -4.19 -1.89 -7.37
N THR A 154 -5.11 -0.93 -7.54
CA THR A 154 -6.53 -1.23 -7.74
C THR A 154 -7.09 -0.39 -8.87
N PHE A 155 -7.57 -1.06 -9.94
CA PHE A 155 -8.08 -0.41 -11.15
C PHE A 155 -9.38 -1.04 -11.62
N GLY A 156 -10.25 -0.23 -12.22
CA GLY A 156 -11.46 -0.67 -12.91
C GLY A 156 -11.56 -0.04 -14.31
N GLY A 157 -12.07 -0.80 -15.27
CA GLY A 157 -12.18 -0.34 -16.67
C GLY A 157 -12.90 -1.39 -17.53
N GLY A 158 -14.20 -1.57 -17.28
CA GLY A 158 -15.05 -2.59 -17.88
C GLY A 158 -15.08 -3.87 -17.06
N CYS A 159 -15.50 -4.96 -17.69
CA CYS A 159 -15.57 -6.26 -17.07
C CYS A 159 -14.20 -6.69 -16.51
N TYR A 160 -14.15 -7.04 -15.22
CA TYR A 160 -12.91 -7.41 -14.53
C TYR A 160 -12.24 -8.69 -15.08
N TRP A 161 -12.97 -9.60 -15.74
CA TRP A 161 -12.33 -10.74 -16.43
C TRP A 161 -11.37 -10.29 -17.52
N CYS A 162 -11.69 -9.19 -18.23
CA CYS A 162 -10.83 -8.62 -19.25
C CYS A 162 -9.57 -8.02 -18.65
N THR A 163 -9.71 -7.23 -17.61
CA THR A 163 -8.59 -6.56 -16.95
C THR A 163 -7.73 -7.56 -16.19
N GLU A 164 -8.32 -8.53 -15.48
CA GLU A 164 -7.61 -9.62 -14.82
C GLU A 164 -6.71 -10.39 -15.81
N ALA A 165 -7.25 -10.82 -16.93
CA ALA A 165 -6.53 -11.61 -17.94
C ALA A 165 -5.30 -10.87 -18.51
N VAL A 166 -5.39 -9.55 -18.65
CA VAL A 166 -4.25 -8.70 -19.06
C VAL A 166 -3.18 -8.70 -17.98
N PHE A 167 -3.53 -8.34 -16.73
CA PHE A 167 -2.55 -8.13 -15.67
C PHE A 167 -1.90 -9.42 -15.15
N ARG A 168 -2.57 -10.56 -15.23
CA ARG A 168 -1.96 -11.88 -14.94
C ARG A 168 -0.77 -12.21 -15.84
N SER A 169 -0.68 -11.59 -17.03
CA SER A 169 0.41 -11.80 -17.98
C SER A 169 1.58 -10.83 -17.78
N VAL A 170 1.48 -9.88 -16.86
CA VAL A 170 2.51 -8.86 -16.62
C VAL A 170 3.64 -9.42 -15.76
N LYS A 171 4.88 -9.19 -16.18
CA LYS A 171 6.07 -9.53 -15.41
C LYS A 171 6.09 -8.74 -14.10
N GLY A 172 6.39 -9.39 -12.99
CA GLY A 172 6.40 -8.77 -11.66
C GLY A 172 5.03 -8.76 -10.97
N VAL A 173 3.95 -9.18 -11.65
CA VAL A 173 2.65 -9.40 -11.01
C VAL A 173 2.60 -10.79 -10.41
N SER A 174 2.39 -10.87 -9.09
CA SER A 174 2.33 -12.12 -8.32
C SER A 174 0.90 -12.66 -8.22
N ALA A 175 -0.10 -11.78 -8.09
CA ALA A 175 -1.51 -12.13 -8.03
C ALA A 175 -2.40 -11.03 -8.61
N VAL A 176 -3.53 -11.44 -9.18
CA VAL A 176 -4.61 -10.53 -9.56
C VAL A 176 -5.91 -11.11 -9.03
N ARG A 177 -6.72 -10.29 -8.38
CA ARG A 177 -7.99 -10.67 -7.82
C ARG A 177 -9.11 -9.76 -8.31
N SER A 178 -10.15 -10.32 -8.88
CA SER A 178 -11.36 -9.62 -9.30
C SER A 178 -12.26 -9.29 -8.10
N GLY A 179 -12.94 -8.15 -8.13
CA GLY A 179 -13.82 -7.73 -7.05
C GLY A 179 -14.50 -6.38 -7.30
N PHE A 180 -14.95 -5.75 -6.21
CA PHE A 180 -15.74 -4.52 -6.22
C PHE A 180 -15.15 -3.49 -5.27
N SER A 181 -15.24 -2.21 -5.66
CA SER A 181 -14.78 -1.09 -4.84
C SER A 181 -15.54 0.19 -5.19
N ASP A 182 -15.39 1.24 -4.37
CA ASP A 182 -15.96 2.57 -4.57
C ASP A 182 -17.50 2.60 -4.61
N GLY A 183 -18.16 1.85 -3.72
CA GLY A 183 -19.62 1.86 -3.52
C GLY A 183 -20.00 2.10 -2.07
N GLU A 184 -21.29 2.34 -1.81
CA GLU A 184 -21.79 2.75 -0.50
C GLU A 184 -22.36 1.57 0.33
N ALA A 185 -22.87 0.53 -0.32
CA ALA A 185 -23.48 -0.60 0.38
C ALA A 185 -22.47 -1.37 1.22
N ALA A 186 -22.87 -1.81 2.42
CA ALA A 186 -22.08 -2.73 3.20
C ALA A 186 -22.24 -4.13 2.60
N ASP A 187 -21.12 -4.79 2.25
CA ASP A 187 -21.08 -6.19 1.83
C ASP A 187 -21.91 -6.50 0.53
N PRO A 188 -21.55 -5.91 -0.64
CA PRO A 188 -22.31 -6.07 -1.87
C PRO A 188 -22.19 -7.49 -2.44
N THR A 189 -23.30 -8.07 -2.84
CA THR A 189 -23.28 -9.32 -3.64
C THR A 189 -23.03 -9.03 -5.12
N TYR A 190 -22.46 -10.00 -5.85
CA TYR A 190 -22.27 -9.90 -7.30
C TYR A 190 -23.56 -9.49 -8.04
N LYS A 191 -24.70 -10.11 -7.67
CA LYS A 191 -25.99 -9.83 -8.31
C LYS A 191 -26.43 -8.38 -8.11
N GLU A 192 -26.21 -7.82 -6.93
CA GLU A 192 -26.54 -6.42 -6.63
C GLU A 192 -25.64 -5.46 -7.42
N VAL A 193 -24.33 -5.73 -7.50
CA VAL A 193 -23.42 -4.91 -8.30
C VAL A 193 -23.79 -4.92 -9.77
N CYS A 194 -24.20 -6.06 -10.33
CA CYS A 194 -24.65 -6.17 -11.71
C CYS A 194 -25.89 -5.34 -12.05
N THR A 195 -26.67 -4.89 -11.06
CA THR A 195 -27.80 -3.96 -11.31
C THR A 195 -27.33 -2.54 -11.71
N GLY A 196 -26.09 -2.18 -11.35
CA GLY A 196 -25.54 -0.83 -11.53
C GLY A 196 -26.04 0.19 -10.50
N GLU A 197 -26.87 -0.22 -9.54
CA GLU A 197 -27.51 0.68 -8.55
C GLU A 197 -26.73 0.80 -7.23
N THR A 198 -25.74 -0.07 -7.00
CA THR A 198 -24.98 -0.11 -5.74
C THR A 198 -23.87 0.93 -5.62
N GLY A 199 -23.57 1.65 -6.72
CA GLY A 199 -22.43 2.53 -6.81
C GLY A 199 -21.08 1.85 -6.98
N TYR A 200 -20.97 0.53 -6.76
CA TYR A 200 -19.71 -0.20 -6.90
C TYR A 200 -19.20 -0.27 -8.34
N ALA A 201 -17.87 -0.19 -8.50
CA ALA A 201 -17.19 -0.52 -9.75
C ALA A 201 -16.65 -1.95 -9.70
N GLU A 202 -16.69 -2.63 -10.84
CA GLU A 202 -15.88 -3.82 -11.07
C GLU A 202 -14.41 -3.40 -11.17
N VAL A 203 -13.59 -3.94 -10.28
CA VAL A 203 -12.17 -3.63 -10.19
C VAL A 203 -11.35 -4.90 -10.04
N ILE A 204 -10.05 -4.76 -10.30
CA ILE A 204 -9.05 -5.77 -9.95
C ILE A 204 -8.10 -5.20 -8.90
N GLN A 205 -7.69 -6.04 -7.95
CA GLN A 205 -6.49 -5.81 -7.14
C GLN A 205 -5.32 -6.57 -7.74
N ILE A 206 -4.20 -5.88 -7.90
CA ILE A 206 -2.97 -6.37 -8.51
C ILE A 206 -1.89 -6.36 -7.45
N ASN A 207 -1.41 -7.53 -7.04
CA ASN A 207 -0.21 -7.63 -6.22
C ASN A 207 1.00 -7.69 -7.15
N TYR A 208 1.98 -6.82 -6.95
CA TYR A 208 3.12 -6.71 -7.86
C TYR A 208 4.41 -6.35 -7.13
N ASP A 209 5.53 -6.80 -7.66
CA ASP A 209 6.88 -6.41 -7.21
C ASP A 209 7.26 -5.06 -7.83
N PRO A 210 7.33 -3.96 -7.05
CA PRO A 210 7.64 -2.62 -7.56
C PRO A 210 9.09 -2.49 -8.08
N LYS A 211 9.97 -3.46 -7.78
CA LYS A 211 11.32 -3.54 -8.35
C LYS A 211 11.33 -4.10 -9.77
N VAL A 212 10.26 -4.79 -10.20
CA VAL A 212 10.13 -5.44 -11.51
C VAL A 212 9.21 -4.69 -12.44
N VAL A 213 8.10 -4.17 -11.94
CA VAL A 213 7.15 -3.33 -12.67
C VAL A 213 6.66 -2.20 -11.77
N SER A 214 6.73 -0.96 -12.25
CA SER A 214 6.32 0.22 -11.47
C SER A 214 4.80 0.43 -11.51
N TYR A 215 4.26 1.17 -10.54
CA TYR A 215 2.86 1.60 -10.53
C TYR A 215 2.49 2.38 -11.81
N GLY A 216 3.38 3.25 -12.29
CA GLY A 216 3.17 4.00 -13.52
C GLY A 216 3.10 3.11 -14.77
N GLU A 217 3.88 2.02 -14.83
CA GLU A 217 3.78 1.04 -15.94
C GLU A 217 2.47 0.26 -15.88
N LEU A 218 2.02 -0.14 -14.69
CA LEU A 218 0.69 -0.75 -14.53
C LEU A 218 -0.43 0.19 -14.97
N LEU A 219 -0.35 1.48 -14.63
CA LEU A 219 -1.30 2.48 -15.09
C LEU A 219 -1.27 2.65 -16.62
N ARG A 220 -0.08 2.67 -17.26
CA ARG A 220 0.04 2.74 -18.73
C ARG A 220 -0.60 1.53 -19.40
N ILE A 221 -0.43 0.33 -18.83
CA ILE A 221 -1.12 -0.88 -19.29
C ILE A 221 -2.62 -0.70 -19.17
N HIS A 222 -3.10 -0.25 -18.01
CA HIS A 222 -4.53 -0.03 -17.75
C HIS A 222 -5.13 0.93 -18.78
N MET A 223 -4.54 2.12 -18.93
CA MET A 223 -5.03 3.15 -19.87
C MET A 223 -4.92 2.70 -21.34
N GLY A 224 -3.95 1.87 -21.70
CA GLY A 224 -3.77 1.34 -23.06
C GLY A 224 -4.66 0.16 -23.44
N THR A 225 -5.35 -0.46 -22.46
CA THR A 225 -6.12 -1.70 -22.66
C THR A 225 -7.63 -1.56 -22.45
N HIS A 226 -8.13 -0.37 -22.11
CA HIS A 226 -9.55 -0.06 -22.06
C HIS A 226 -9.86 1.29 -22.74
N TYR A 227 -11.11 1.73 -22.76
CA TYR A 227 -11.54 3.01 -23.32
C TYR A 227 -11.78 4.03 -22.18
N PRO A 228 -10.80 4.89 -21.87
CA PRO A 228 -10.92 5.82 -20.73
C PRO A 228 -11.82 7.02 -21.00
N THR A 229 -12.32 7.16 -22.23
CA THR A 229 -13.18 8.28 -22.68
C THR A 229 -14.66 7.92 -22.72
N THR A 230 -15.04 6.68 -22.40
CA THR A 230 -16.44 6.24 -22.39
C THR A 230 -17.01 6.22 -20.98
N LEU A 231 -17.95 7.11 -20.72
CA LEU A 231 -18.58 7.22 -19.41
C LEU A 231 -19.44 5.99 -19.11
N ASN A 232 -19.18 5.30 -18.01
CA ASN A 232 -19.93 4.13 -17.53
C ASN A 232 -20.13 3.03 -18.58
N ALA A 233 -19.16 2.84 -19.48
CA ALA A 233 -19.26 1.84 -20.54
C ALA A 233 -17.89 1.38 -21.02
N GLN A 234 -17.81 0.11 -21.48
CA GLN A 234 -16.65 -0.45 -22.14
C GLN A 234 -17.09 -1.39 -23.27
N GLY A 235 -17.14 -0.84 -24.50
CA GLY A 235 -17.67 -1.59 -25.65
C GLY A 235 -19.16 -1.92 -25.46
N ALA A 236 -19.50 -3.20 -25.36
CA ALA A 236 -20.87 -3.67 -25.15
C ALA A 236 -21.31 -3.67 -23.67
N ASP A 237 -20.35 -3.59 -22.74
CA ASP A 237 -20.63 -3.58 -21.30
C ASP A 237 -21.08 -2.19 -20.87
N MET A 238 -22.33 -2.05 -20.45
CA MET A 238 -22.98 -0.80 -20.09
C MET A 238 -23.41 -0.81 -18.63
N GLY A 239 -23.08 0.27 -17.87
CA GLY A 239 -23.46 0.45 -16.47
C GLY A 239 -22.34 1.10 -15.66
N THR A 240 -22.72 1.71 -14.52
CA THR A 240 -21.79 2.42 -13.61
C THR A 240 -20.69 1.50 -13.08
N GLN A 241 -20.96 0.19 -12.97
CA GLN A 241 -19.99 -0.81 -12.55
C GLN A 241 -18.82 -0.98 -13.52
N TYR A 242 -18.97 -0.59 -14.78
CA TYR A 242 -17.93 -0.70 -15.81
C TYR A 242 -17.16 0.61 -16.06
N ARG A 243 -17.32 1.59 -15.17
CA ARG A 243 -16.60 2.86 -15.29
C ARG A 243 -15.09 2.71 -15.22
N SER A 244 -14.38 3.61 -15.87
CA SER A 244 -12.93 3.74 -15.74
C SER A 244 -12.59 4.38 -14.38
N ILE A 245 -11.79 3.69 -13.55
CA ILE A 245 -11.42 4.16 -12.21
C ILE A 245 -10.02 3.70 -11.80
N ILE A 246 -9.31 4.59 -11.14
CA ILE A 246 -8.02 4.35 -10.48
C ILE A 246 -8.20 4.65 -8.99
N LEU A 247 -7.93 3.66 -8.13
CA LEU A 247 -8.04 3.79 -6.69
C LEU A 247 -6.64 3.81 -6.07
N TYR A 248 -6.17 5.00 -5.66
CA TYR A 248 -4.84 5.20 -5.10
C TYR A 248 -4.83 4.97 -3.59
N ARG A 249 -3.67 4.59 -3.03
CA ARG A 249 -3.44 4.38 -1.58
C ARG A 249 -2.47 5.39 -0.98
N SER A 250 -1.84 6.21 -1.81
CA SER A 250 -0.89 7.22 -1.36
C SER A 250 -0.95 8.46 -2.24
N ASN A 251 -0.50 9.61 -1.70
CA ASN A 251 -0.36 10.83 -2.48
C ASN A 251 0.59 10.67 -3.67
N GLN A 252 1.61 9.80 -3.55
CA GLN A 252 2.52 9.50 -4.64
C GLN A 252 1.80 8.77 -5.78
N GLU A 253 1.00 7.73 -5.48
CA GLU A 253 0.20 7.02 -6.49
C GLU A 253 -0.81 7.95 -7.15
N ARG A 254 -1.45 8.83 -6.37
CA ARG A 254 -2.35 9.87 -6.89
C ARG A 254 -1.63 10.76 -7.90
N GLN A 255 -0.48 11.32 -7.54
CA GLN A 255 0.28 12.21 -8.42
C GLN A 255 0.70 11.50 -9.72
N ILE A 256 1.21 10.26 -9.61
CA ILE A 256 1.57 9.45 -10.79
C ILE A 256 0.34 9.24 -11.71
N ALA A 257 -0.85 9.00 -11.13
CA ALA A 257 -2.07 8.81 -11.91
C ALA A 257 -2.50 10.12 -12.61
N GLU A 258 -2.52 11.24 -11.89
CA GLU A 258 -2.89 12.56 -12.42
C GLU A 258 -1.92 13.00 -13.54
N ASP A 259 -0.60 12.87 -13.31
CA ASP A 259 0.44 13.20 -14.30
C ASP A 259 0.31 12.35 -15.57
N LEU A 260 0.04 11.05 -15.42
CA LEU A 260 -0.16 10.17 -16.57
C LEU A 260 -1.41 10.54 -17.36
N LEU A 261 -2.54 10.82 -16.69
CA LEU A 261 -3.77 11.21 -17.38
C LEU A 261 -3.59 12.51 -18.15
N GLU A 262 -2.86 13.48 -17.60
CA GLU A 262 -2.49 14.72 -18.30
C GLU A 262 -1.59 14.41 -19.51
N GLU A 263 -0.53 13.61 -19.35
CA GLU A 263 0.39 13.23 -20.42
C GLU A 263 -0.31 12.59 -21.62
N ILE A 264 -1.31 11.72 -21.36
CA ILE A 264 -1.98 10.97 -22.44
C ILE A 264 -3.25 11.64 -22.96
N SER A 265 -3.70 12.75 -22.38
CA SER A 265 -4.97 13.41 -22.71
C SER A 265 -5.08 13.73 -24.21
N ASP A 266 -4.00 14.27 -24.80
CA ASP A 266 -3.96 14.65 -26.22
C ASP A 266 -3.90 13.45 -27.20
N THR A 267 -3.77 12.22 -26.66
CA THR A 267 -3.79 11.01 -27.50
C THR A 267 -5.18 10.48 -27.80
N PHE A 268 -6.21 11.07 -27.18
CA PHE A 268 -7.62 10.70 -27.37
C PHE A 268 -8.41 11.83 -28.03
N ASP A 269 -9.37 11.46 -28.87
CA ASP A 269 -10.28 12.41 -29.54
C ASP A 269 -11.35 13.01 -28.63
N SER A 270 -11.48 12.51 -27.39
CA SER A 270 -12.47 12.90 -26.40
C SER A 270 -11.84 12.96 -25.01
N ASP A 271 -12.47 13.72 -24.11
CA ASP A 271 -12.00 13.88 -22.75
C ASP A 271 -11.92 12.53 -22.00
N ILE A 272 -10.87 12.36 -21.21
CA ILE A 272 -10.74 11.22 -20.33
C ILE A 272 -11.73 11.37 -19.15
N VAL A 273 -12.55 10.36 -18.93
CA VAL A 273 -13.57 10.31 -17.87
C VAL A 273 -13.18 9.38 -16.72
N THR A 274 -11.92 8.97 -16.68
CA THR A 274 -11.38 8.10 -15.61
C THR A 274 -11.47 8.79 -14.26
N VAL A 275 -12.11 8.13 -13.29
CA VAL A 275 -12.18 8.60 -11.90
C VAL A 275 -10.86 8.27 -11.19
N VAL A 276 -10.25 9.27 -10.53
CA VAL A 276 -9.08 9.06 -9.64
C VAL A 276 -9.55 9.36 -8.22
N LYS A 277 -9.53 8.34 -7.36
CA LYS A 277 -10.10 8.42 -6.01
C LYS A 277 -9.28 7.64 -5.00
N ASP A 278 -9.38 8.03 -3.73
CA ASP A 278 -8.77 7.31 -2.61
C ASP A 278 -9.37 5.91 -2.47
N PHE A 279 -8.52 4.93 -2.18
CA PHE A 279 -8.94 3.56 -1.93
C PHE A 279 -9.53 3.45 -0.53
N ASP A 280 -10.79 3.03 -0.41
CA ASP A 280 -11.45 2.77 0.87
C ASP A 280 -11.43 1.26 1.19
N ARG A 281 -12.11 0.46 0.39
CA ARG A 281 -12.31 -0.97 0.64
C ARG A 281 -12.42 -1.78 -0.65
N PHE A 282 -12.20 -3.10 -0.53
CA PHE A 282 -12.33 -4.06 -1.62
C PHE A 282 -13.15 -5.26 -1.17
N PHE A 283 -14.13 -5.63 -1.96
CA PHE A 283 -14.92 -6.83 -1.79
C PHE A 283 -14.55 -7.81 -2.91
N PRO A 284 -13.97 -8.97 -2.58
CA PRO A 284 -13.60 -9.94 -3.59
C PRO A 284 -14.84 -10.51 -4.28
N ALA A 285 -14.73 -10.73 -5.60
CA ALA A 285 -15.73 -11.47 -6.35
C ALA A 285 -15.74 -12.94 -5.92
N PRO A 286 -16.85 -13.69 -6.14
CA PRO A 286 -16.90 -15.13 -5.92
C PRO A 286 -15.78 -15.86 -6.66
N GLU A 287 -15.27 -16.97 -6.10
CA GLU A 287 -14.12 -17.73 -6.63
C GLU A 287 -14.31 -18.24 -8.08
N GLU A 288 -15.55 -18.42 -8.52
CA GLU A 288 -15.84 -18.79 -9.91
C GLU A 288 -15.42 -17.73 -10.93
N HIS A 289 -15.19 -16.48 -10.48
CA HIS A 289 -14.72 -15.36 -11.30
C HIS A 289 -13.19 -15.23 -11.34
N ASP A 290 -12.46 -15.92 -10.46
CA ASP A 290 -11.01 -15.90 -10.44
C ASP A 290 -10.45 -16.67 -11.65
N ASP A 291 -9.50 -16.04 -12.35
CA ASP A 291 -8.83 -16.59 -13.53
C ASP A 291 -9.82 -17.10 -14.60
N TYR A 292 -10.91 -16.35 -14.75
CA TYR A 292 -12.06 -16.79 -15.56
C TYR A 292 -11.66 -17.07 -17.01
N TYR A 293 -10.81 -16.22 -17.60
CA TYR A 293 -10.38 -16.38 -18.99
C TYR A 293 -9.63 -17.70 -19.24
N ASN A 294 -8.67 -18.04 -18.38
CA ASN A 294 -7.89 -19.28 -18.53
C ASN A 294 -8.73 -20.53 -18.25
N ARG A 295 -9.68 -20.41 -17.33
CA ARG A 295 -10.61 -21.54 -16.99
C ARG A 295 -11.72 -21.73 -18.00
N ASN A 296 -12.06 -20.71 -18.80
CA ASN A 296 -13.16 -20.71 -19.75
C ASN A 296 -12.77 -20.25 -21.17
N PRO A 297 -11.67 -20.77 -21.78
CA PRO A 297 -11.12 -20.22 -23.02
C PRO A 297 -12.06 -20.34 -24.23
N ASN A 298 -13.00 -21.28 -24.19
CA ASN A 298 -13.95 -21.55 -25.28
C ASN A 298 -15.28 -20.78 -25.15
N GLN A 299 -15.45 -19.97 -24.12
CA GLN A 299 -16.63 -19.12 -23.99
C GLN A 299 -16.66 -18.03 -25.05
N GLY A 300 -17.85 -17.74 -25.62
CA GLY A 300 -18.02 -16.75 -26.68
C GLY A 300 -17.51 -15.36 -26.30
N TYR A 301 -17.76 -14.91 -25.05
CA TYR A 301 -17.26 -13.63 -24.55
C TYR A 301 -15.71 -13.63 -24.45
N CYS A 302 -15.10 -14.71 -23.98
CA CYS A 302 -13.65 -14.84 -23.92
C CYS A 302 -13.00 -14.73 -25.30
N GLN A 303 -13.59 -15.38 -26.31
CA GLN A 303 -13.05 -15.36 -27.66
C GLN A 303 -13.29 -14.02 -28.38
N ALA A 304 -14.49 -13.45 -28.22
CA ALA A 304 -14.88 -12.24 -28.95
C ALA A 304 -14.34 -10.94 -28.34
N VAL A 305 -14.18 -10.89 -27.00
CA VAL A 305 -13.84 -9.66 -26.28
C VAL A 305 -12.47 -9.75 -25.62
N ILE A 306 -12.18 -10.80 -24.84
CA ILE A 306 -10.96 -10.87 -24.03
C ILE A 306 -9.74 -11.19 -24.89
N SER A 307 -9.82 -12.21 -25.77
CA SER A 307 -8.68 -12.63 -26.60
C SER A 307 -8.12 -11.52 -27.51
N PRO A 308 -8.93 -10.68 -28.19
CA PRO A 308 -8.42 -9.55 -28.96
C PRO A 308 -7.72 -8.50 -28.09
N LYS A 309 -8.25 -8.25 -26.86
CA LYS A 309 -7.65 -7.30 -25.90
C LYS A 309 -6.27 -7.77 -25.44
N ILE A 310 -6.14 -9.07 -25.10
CA ILE A 310 -4.85 -9.69 -24.74
C ILE A 310 -3.88 -9.63 -25.92
N ALA A 311 -4.34 -9.90 -27.14
CA ALA A 311 -3.49 -9.83 -28.34
C ALA A 311 -2.99 -8.39 -28.59
N LYS A 312 -3.81 -7.37 -28.37
CA LYS A 312 -3.40 -5.97 -28.42
C LYS A 312 -2.36 -5.68 -27.34
N PHE A 313 -2.63 -6.06 -26.09
CA PHE A 313 -1.72 -5.90 -24.95
C PHE A 313 -0.34 -6.51 -25.25
N ARG A 314 -0.29 -7.77 -25.69
CA ARG A 314 0.96 -8.47 -26.01
C ARG A 314 1.79 -7.77 -27.09
N ARG A 315 1.15 -7.16 -28.08
CA ARG A 315 1.86 -6.38 -29.13
C ARG A 315 2.40 -5.06 -28.61
N THR A 316 1.62 -4.36 -27.79
CA THR A 316 1.97 -3.01 -27.33
C THR A 316 2.98 -3.03 -26.18
N PHE A 317 2.85 -4.00 -25.25
CA PHE A 317 3.62 -4.07 -24.02
C PHE A 317 4.49 -5.34 -23.94
N GLN A 318 5.05 -5.77 -25.09
CA GLN A 318 5.84 -7.00 -25.17
C GLN A 318 6.99 -7.08 -24.17
N TYR A 319 7.60 -5.95 -23.82
CA TYR A 319 8.71 -5.84 -22.88
C TYR A 319 8.30 -6.09 -21.42
N LEU A 320 7.01 -6.01 -21.10
CA LEU A 320 6.44 -6.25 -19.77
C LEU A 320 5.79 -7.65 -19.64
N LEU A 321 5.87 -8.48 -20.65
CA LEU A 321 5.32 -9.83 -20.57
C LEU A 321 6.15 -10.73 -19.66
N SER A 322 5.49 -11.51 -18.85
CA SER A 322 6.10 -12.64 -18.15
C SER A 322 6.62 -13.65 -19.19
N PRO A 323 7.87 -14.14 -19.10
CA PRO A 323 8.26 -15.28 -19.89
C PRO A 323 7.33 -16.44 -19.52
N GLU A 324 6.63 -16.96 -20.50
CA GLU A 324 5.53 -17.94 -20.46
C GLU A 324 5.25 -18.63 -19.12
N LYS A 325 4.07 -18.32 -18.53
CA LYS A 325 3.34 -19.25 -17.66
C LYS A 325 2.36 -20.03 -18.52
#